data_2b669da838850de352118dc22efe3d82
#
_entry.id   2b669da838850de352118dc22efe3d82
#
_cell.length_a   1.000
_cell.length_b   1.000
_cell.length_c   1.000
_cell.angle_alpha   90.00
_cell.angle_beta   90.00
_cell.angle_gamma   90.00
#
_symmetry.space_group_name_H-M   'P 1'
#
loop_
_entity.id
_entity.type
_entity.pdbx_description
1 polymer ?
#
loop_
_entity_poly.entity_id
_entity_poly.type
_entity_poly.pdbx_seq_one_letter_code
_entity_poly.pdbx_strand_id
1 'polypeptide(L)'
;MCLPGYGRCSLIVRIPLSGASIMRHNILLSETAQRRIAASMYTVCALYHFTRFDDPAGLQGPLRDMCLEQRITGTLLLAHEGINGTIAGPEAGISRLLEHIRALPGCADIVWKLSTAQERPFPRMKVRLKREIVTMGQPDVNPRAQVGHYVDPEDWNDLISSPDVAVIDTRNDYEIAIGTFEGAIDPQTASFREFPAWWEANKERFHNKRIAMFCTGGIRCEKSTNWLLQQGVEDVFHLKGGILKYLEDVPRTDSSWQGECFVFDRRVSVGHGLCEGPHLLCHACRRPIMPNDRERPDYEHGVSCHHCVNETSDADKARFRERQKQIRLARDRGERHLHMDFPEGL
;
A
#
# COMPACT_ATOMS: atom_id res chain seq x y z
N MET A 1 0.51 -20.41 -19.60
CA MET A 1 1.78 -20.07 -20.32
C MET A 1 2.30 -18.79 -19.71
N CYS A 2 3.35 -18.86 -18.88
CA CYS A 2 3.96 -17.65 -18.28
C CYS A 2 4.83 -16.97 -19.31
N LEU A 3 4.60 -15.69 -19.55
CA LEU A 3 5.50 -14.84 -20.36
C LEU A 3 6.85 -14.69 -19.65
N PRO A 4 7.99 -14.73 -20.33
CA PRO A 4 9.32 -14.59 -19.72
C PRO A 4 9.55 -13.12 -19.38
N GLY A 5 9.77 -12.81 -18.10
CA GLY A 5 10.16 -11.47 -17.63
C GLY A 5 9.74 -11.10 -16.21
N TYR A 6 8.93 -11.86 -15.54
CA TYR A 6 8.45 -11.53 -14.18
C TYR A 6 9.28 -12.24 -13.11
N GLY A 7 9.70 -11.49 -12.11
CA GLY A 7 10.46 -11.97 -10.96
C GLY A 7 9.76 -13.14 -10.27
N ARG A 8 10.54 -14.15 -9.92
CA ARG A 8 10.05 -15.39 -9.32
C ARG A 8 9.58 -15.14 -7.88
N CYS A 9 8.29 -15.27 -7.64
CA CYS A 9 7.73 -15.46 -6.31
C CYS A 9 8.07 -16.89 -5.85
N SER A 10 8.76 -17.04 -4.72
CA SER A 10 9.15 -18.36 -4.20
C SER A 10 7.97 -18.98 -3.45
N LEU A 11 7.21 -19.85 -4.13
CA LEU A 11 6.28 -20.76 -3.47
C LEU A 11 7.09 -21.85 -2.74
N ILE A 12 6.92 -21.98 -1.44
CA ILE A 12 7.35 -23.15 -0.69
C ILE A 12 6.27 -24.22 -0.89
N VAL A 13 6.44 -25.05 -1.94
CA VAL A 13 5.63 -26.25 -2.13
C VAL A 13 6.33 -27.42 -1.43
N ARG A 14 5.72 -27.97 -0.42
CA ARG A 14 6.10 -29.29 0.11
C ARG A 14 5.64 -30.35 -0.88
N ILE A 15 6.59 -30.97 -1.58
CA ILE A 15 6.34 -32.12 -2.47
C ILE A 15 6.66 -33.40 -1.71
N PRO A 16 5.75 -34.41 -1.67
CA PRO A 16 6.09 -35.76 -1.22
C PRO A 16 6.93 -36.49 -2.29
N LEU A 17 7.99 -37.15 -1.87
CA LEU A 17 8.91 -37.91 -2.69
C LEU A 17 8.23 -39.18 -3.26
N SER A 18 8.11 -39.25 -4.60
CA SER A 18 8.13 -40.56 -5.29
C SER A 18 8.63 -40.35 -6.72
N GLY A 19 9.63 -41.17 -7.08
CA GLY A 19 10.56 -41.06 -8.16
C GLY A 19 10.04 -40.98 -9.59
N ALA A 20 10.82 -40.28 -10.39
CA ALA A 20 11.29 -40.61 -11.75
C ALA A 20 12.19 -39.49 -12.27
N SER A 21 13.29 -39.88 -12.86
CA SER A 21 14.40 -39.06 -13.39
C SER A 21 13.97 -38.21 -14.59
N ILE A 22 14.13 -36.87 -14.49
CA ILE A 22 14.24 -35.99 -15.65
C ILE A 22 15.36 -35.00 -15.32
N MET A 23 16.48 -35.08 -16.05
CA MET A 23 17.57 -34.10 -15.98
C MET A 23 17.05 -32.71 -16.38
N ARG A 24 16.89 -31.85 -15.41
CA ARG A 24 16.84 -30.39 -15.59
C ARG A 24 18.01 -29.79 -14.84
N HIS A 25 18.83 -29.02 -15.51
CA HIS A 25 19.88 -28.21 -14.90
C HIS A 25 19.23 -27.21 -13.93
N ASN A 26 18.97 -27.65 -12.72
CA ASN A 26 18.68 -26.75 -11.61
C ASN A 26 20.02 -26.24 -11.09
N ILE A 27 20.33 -24.96 -11.35
CA ILE A 27 21.37 -24.26 -10.60
C ILE A 27 20.85 -24.15 -9.17
N LEU A 28 21.15 -25.16 -8.34
CA LEU A 28 20.96 -25.11 -6.91
C LEU A 28 21.94 -24.07 -6.37
N LEU A 29 21.45 -22.87 -6.08
CA LEU A 29 22.19 -21.92 -5.26
C LEU A 29 22.59 -22.62 -3.97
N SER A 30 23.88 -22.49 -3.57
CA SER A 30 24.36 -23.06 -2.31
C SER A 30 23.50 -22.55 -1.15
N GLU A 31 23.35 -23.34 -0.09
CA GLU A 31 22.61 -22.93 1.12
C GLU A 31 23.09 -21.58 1.64
N THR A 32 24.36 -21.26 1.47
CA THR A 32 24.97 -19.97 1.82
C THR A 32 24.47 -18.83 0.91
N ALA A 33 24.23 -19.10 -0.38
CA ALA A 33 23.65 -18.13 -1.30
C ALA A 33 22.14 -17.96 -1.03
N GLN A 34 21.43 -19.04 -0.73
CA GLN A 34 20.02 -18.99 -0.33
C GLN A 34 19.85 -18.24 1.00
N ARG A 35 20.72 -18.47 1.99
CA ARG A 35 20.75 -17.72 3.26
C ARG A 35 21.14 -16.26 3.06
N ARG A 36 22.05 -15.94 2.11
CA ARG A 36 22.39 -14.54 1.79
C ARG A 36 21.24 -13.82 1.08
N ILE A 37 20.50 -14.48 0.18
CA ILE A 37 19.32 -13.93 -0.48
C ILE A 37 18.20 -13.73 0.56
N ALA A 38 17.96 -14.68 1.44
CA ALA A 38 17.00 -14.54 2.54
C ALA A 38 17.42 -13.44 3.55
N ALA A 39 18.73 -13.30 3.83
CA ALA A 39 19.26 -12.26 4.71
C ALA A 39 19.24 -10.84 4.10
N SER A 40 18.97 -10.71 2.79
CA SER A 40 18.90 -9.40 2.10
C SER A 40 17.46 -8.91 1.86
N MET A 41 16.44 -9.70 2.24
CA MET A 41 15.03 -9.29 2.06
C MET A 41 14.57 -8.43 3.22
N TYR A 42 13.89 -7.34 2.90
CA TYR A 42 13.20 -6.50 3.88
C TYR A 42 11.80 -7.04 4.16
N THR A 43 11.46 -7.19 5.43
CA THR A 43 10.07 -7.40 5.84
C THR A 43 9.35 -6.06 5.79
N VAL A 44 8.29 -5.98 5.00
CA VAL A 44 7.41 -4.81 4.89
C VAL A 44 6.17 -5.08 5.71
N CYS A 45 5.84 -4.17 6.61
CA CYS A 45 4.67 -4.26 7.48
C CYS A 45 3.76 -3.05 7.24
N ALA A 46 2.55 -3.31 6.78
CA ALA A 46 1.46 -2.34 6.72
C ALA A 46 0.54 -2.56 7.92
N LEU A 47 0.30 -1.52 8.70
CA LEU A 47 -0.52 -1.58 9.91
C LEU A 47 -1.40 -0.36 10.03
N TYR A 48 -2.55 -0.52 10.66
CA TYR A 48 -3.35 0.57 11.19
C TYR A 48 -4.20 0.08 12.36
N HIS A 49 -4.56 0.99 13.24
CA HIS A 49 -5.49 0.71 14.33
C HIS A 49 -6.20 1.98 14.77
N PHE A 50 -7.52 1.93 14.81
CA PHE A 50 -8.33 2.99 15.39
C PHE A 50 -8.43 2.75 16.89
N THR A 51 -7.78 3.61 17.67
CA THR A 51 -7.83 3.64 19.14
C THR A 51 -7.72 5.09 19.61
N ARG A 52 -7.97 5.33 20.87
CA ARG A 52 -7.81 6.67 21.43
C ARG A 52 -6.42 6.80 22.06
N PHE A 53 -5.62 7.69 21.51
CA PHE A 53 -4.42 8.18 22.17
C PHE A 53 -4.69 9.55 22.80
N ASP A 54 -4.53 9.65 24.13
CA ASP A 54 -4.70 10.93 24.83
C ASP A 54 -3.51 11.86 24.55
N ASP A 55 -2.31 11.32 24.41
CA ASP A 55 -1.08 12.05 24.04
C ASP A 55 -0.32 11.38 22.87
N PRO A 56 -0.76 11.53 21.62
CA PRO A 56 -0.03 11.00 20.48
C PRO A 56 1.34 11.69 20.28
N ALA A 57 1.51 12.91 20.81
CA ALA A 57 2.80 13.62 20.71
C ALA A 57 3.87 12.97 21.56
N GLY A 58 3.53 12.52 22.77
CA GLY A 58 4.43 11.80 23.65
C GLY A 58 4.89 10.45 23.09
N LEU A 59 4.12 9.83 22.18
CA LEU A 59 4.47 8.57 21.52
C LEU A 59 5.46 8.75 20.35
N GLN A 60 5.57 9.95 19.78
CA GLN A 60 6.31 10.20 18.54
C GLN A 60 7.81 9.91 18.69
N GLY A 61 8.44 10.47 19.72
CA GLY A 61 9.87 10.31 20.00
C GLY A 61 10.23 8.84 20.25
N PRO A 62 9.66 8.19 21.28
CA PRO A 62 9.95 6.80 21.60
C PRO A 62 9.76 5.83 20.43
N LEU A 63 8.67 5.95 19.66
CA LEU A 63 8.45 5.10 18.48
C LEU A 63 9.49 5.34 17.39
N ARG A 64 9.90 6.60 17.17
CA ARG A 64 10.93 6.91 16.18
C ARG A 64 12.28 6.32 16.58
N ASP A 65 12.67 6.50 17.82
CA ASP A 65 13.96 6.05 18.35
C ASP A 65 14.03 4.51 18.31
N MET A 66 12.97 3.82 18.73
CA MET A 66 12.87 2.37 18.61
C MET A 66 12.97 1.90 17.14
N CYS A 67 12.29 2.56 16.20
CA CYS A 67 12.41 2.22 14.79
C CYS A 67 13.86 2.36 14.30
N LEU A 68 14.57 3.42 14.70
CA LEU A 68 15.96 3.65 14.31
C LEU A 68 16.90 2.60 14.92
N GLU A 69 16.73 2.25 16.19
CA GLU A 69 17.49 1.19 16.87
C GLU A 69 17.31 -0.17 16.16
N GLN A 70 16.08 -0.46 15.70
CA GLN A 70 15.75 -1.70 14.99
C GLN A 70 16.01 -1.64 13.48
N ARG A 71 16.66 -0.58 12.96
CA ARG A 71 16.95 -0.34 11.52
C ARG A 71 15.69 -0.34 10.64
N ILE A 72 14.57 0.12 11.17
CA ILE A 72 13.30 0.22 10.49
C ILE A 72 13.20 1.58 9.80
N THR A 73 12.73 1.57 8.55
CA THR A 73 12.39 2.76 7.77
C THR A 73 10.93 2.73 7.36
N GLY A 74 10.38 3.87 6.96
CA GLY A 74 8.96 3.96 6.56
C GLY A 74 8.26 5.17 7.12
N THR A 75 6.96 5.08 7.24
CA THR A 75 6.14 6.16 7.80
C THR A 75 5.13 5.59 8.79
N LEU A 76 5.11 6.12 10.00
CA LEU A 76 4.02 5.96 10.96
C LEU A 76 3.33 7.31 11.14
N LEU A 77 2.00 7.30 11.11
CA LEU A 77 1.13 8.43 11.38
C LEU A 77 0.47 8.19 12.74
N LEU A 78 0.52 9.18 13.60
CA LEU A 78 -0.11 9.18 14.92
C LEU A 78 -1.14 10.31 14.97
N ALA A 79 -2.31 10.01 15.50
CA ALA A 79 -3.36 10.98 15.79
C ALA A 79 -4.10 10.55 17.06
N HIS A 80 -4.98 11.42 17.58
CA HIS A 80 -5.87 11.05 18.69
C HIS A 80 -6.77 9.85 18.38
N GLU A 81 -7.05 9.60 17.10
CA GLU A 81 -7.88 8.48 16.62
C GLU A 81 -7.10 7.17 16.39
N GLY A 82 -5.74 7.15 16.55
CA GLY A 82 -4.96 5.93 16.44
C GLY A 82 -3.63 6.04 15.72
N ILE A 83 -3.22 4.93 15.10
CA ILE A 83 -1.95 4.75 14.38
C ILE A 83 -2.19 4.17 12.99
N ASN A 84 -1.40 4.60 12.00
CA ASN A 84 -1.40 4.06 10.65
C ASN A 84 0.00 4.17 10.03
N GLY A 85 0.39 3.20 9.21
CA GLY A 85 1.62 3.33 8.46
C GLY A 85 2.06 2.09 7.71
N THR A 86 3.13 2.29 6.94
CA THR A 86 3.89 1.21 6.32
C THR A 86 5.37 1.41 6.65
N ILE A 87 5.98 0.35 7.15
CA ILE A 87 7.36 0.31 7.61
C ILE A 87 8.07 -0.90 7.02
N ALA A 88 9.39 -0.85 6.96
CA ALA A 88 10.19 -1.97 6.49
C ALA A 88 11.52 -2.03 7.22
N GLY A 89 11.98 -3.25 7.45
CA GLY A 89 13.23 -3.50 8.15
C GLY A 89 13.55 -4.99 8.28
N PRO A 90 14.56 -5.34 9.08
CA PRO A 90 14.82 -6.73 9.44
C PRO A 90 13.60 -7.34 10.15
N GLU A 91 13.29 -8.60 9.87
CA GLU A 91 12.15 -9.31 10.44
C GLU A 91 12.09 -9.23 11.98
N ALA A 92 13.23 -9.49 12.63
CA ALA A 92 13.35 -9.39 14.10
C ALA A 92 13.06 -7.98 14.62
N GLY A 93 13.47 -6.94 13.88
CA GLY A 93 13.19 -5.55 14.22
C GLY A 93 11.70 -5.22 14.11
N ILE A 94 11.06 -5.66 13.02
CA ILE A 94 9.61 -5.51 12.82
C ILE A 94 8.83 -6.20 13.94
N SER A 95 9.19 -7.45 14.30
CA SER A 95 8.54 -8.18 15.37
C SER A 95 8.61 -7.46 16.71
N ARG A 96 9.79 -6.95 17.10
CA ARG A 96 9.96 -6.17 18.35
C ARG A 96 9.15 -4.88 18.36
N LEU A 97 9.08 -4.17 17.21
CA LEU A 97 8.27 -2.96 17.11
C LEU A 97 6.78 -3.28 17.23
N LEU A 98 6.32 -4.37 16.64
CA LEU A 98 4.91 -4.79 16.73
C LEU A 98 4.54 -5.19 18.18
N GLU A 99 5.43 -5.86 18.91
CA GLU A 99 5.24 -6.14 20.34
C GLU A 99 5.12 -4.84 21.15
N HIS A 100 5.99 -3.86 20.88
CA HIS A 100 5.92 -2.55 21.52
C HIS A 100 4.61 -1.82 21.20
N ILE A 101 4.18 -1.80 19.94
CA ILE A 101 2.92 -1.15 19.54
C ILE A 101 1.74 -1.85 20.21
N ARG A 102 1.72 -3.18 20.31
CA ARG A 102 0.68 -3.92 21.04
C ARG A 102 0.57 -3.55 22.52
N ALA A 103 1.68 -3.19 23.13
CA ALA A 103 1.71 -2.75 24.52
C ALA A 103 1.20 -1.31 24.73
N LEU A 104 1.00 -0.54 23.66
CA LEU A 104 0.40 0.79 23.76
C LEU A 104 -1.08 0.71 24.16
N PRO A 105 -1.61 1.71 24.87
CA PRO A 105 -3.01 1.73 25.29
C PRO A 105 -3.98 1.52 24.13
N GLY A 106 -4.84 0.50 24.25
CA GLY A 106 -5.85 0.17 23.24
C GLY A 106 -5.33 -0.45 21.96
N CYS A 107 -4.06 -0.87 21.88
CA CYS A 107 -3.45 -1.47 20.68
C CYS A 107 -3.27 -3.00 20.75
N ALA A 108 -3.78 -3.67 21.78
CA ALA A 108 -3.60 -5.12 21.97
C ALA A 108 -4.05 -5.95 20.75
N ASP A 109 -5.12 -5.52 20.10
CA ASP A 109 -5.76 -6.21 18.97
C ASP A 109 -5.35 -5.63 17.60
N ILE A 110 -4.28 -4.83 17.55
CA ILE A 110 -3.80 -4.29 16.26
C ILE A 110 -3.51 -5.42 15.27
N VAL A 111 -3.99 -5.24 14.05
CA VAL A 111 -3.77 -6.16 12.93
C VAL A 111 -2.79 -5.53 11.95
N TRP A 112 -1.94 -6.36 11.36
CA TRP A 112 -0.98 -5.93 10.35
C TRP A 112 -0.90 -6.93 9.19
N LYS A 113 -0.31 -6.49 8.10
CA LYS A 113 -0.03 -7.30 6.91
C LYS A 113 1.46 -7.29 6.66
N LEU A 114 2.03 -8.46 6.42
CA LEU A 114 3.43 -8.62 6.09
C LEU A 114 3.59 -8.95 4.61
N SER A 115 4.62 -8.40 4.02
CA SER A 115 5.10 -8.74 2.68
C SER A 115 6.61 -8.55 2.65
N THR A 116 7.24 -8.86 1.52
CA THR A 116 8.69 -8.74 1.38
C THR A 116 9.06 -7.78 0.26
N ALA A 117 10.27 -7.23 0.35
CA ALA A 117 10.88 -6.45 -0.71
C ALA A 117 12.36 -6.84 -0.86
N GLN A 118 12.85 -6.92 -2.09
CA GLN A 118 14.26 -7.22 -2.37
C GLN A 118 15.16 -6.02 -2.07
N GLU A 119 14.66 -4.82 -2.35
CA GLU A 119 15.34 -3.57 -2.07
C GLU A 119 14.68 -2.82 -0.93
N ARG A 120 15.42 -1.90 -0.29
CA ARG A 120 14.88 -1.07 0.77
C ARG A 120 13.70 -0.21 0.28
N PRO A 121 12.46 -0.43 0.78
CA PRO A 121 11.27 0.26 0.27
C PRO A 121 11.20 1.74 0.64
N PHE A 122 11.89 2.14 1.71
CA PHE A 122 11.86 3.51 2.23
C PHE A 122 13.26 4.03 2.53
N PRO A 123 13.60 5.29 2.16
CA PRO A 123 14.92 5.86 2.41
C PRO A 123 15.16 6.24 3.88
N ARG A 124 14.11 6.53 4.63
CA ARG A 124 14.20 7.04 6.01
C ARG A 124 12.96 6.70 6.83
N MET A 125 13.11 6.79 8.18
CA MET A 125 11.99 6.68 9.11
C MET A 125 11.31 8.04 9.32
N LYS A 126 9.98 8.04 9.36
CA LYS A 126 9.15 9.20 9.69
C LYS A 126 8.04 8.78 10.64
N VAL A 127 8.01 9.37 11.83
CA VAL A 127 6.84 9.32 12.71
C VAL A 127 6.22 10.71 12.71
N ARG A 128 4.96 10.81 12.27
CA ARG A 128 4.31 12.11 12.05
C ARG A 128 3.03 12.22 12.82
N LEU A 129 2.86 13.34 13.51
CA LEU A 129 1.58 13.72 14.08
C LEU A 129 0.65 14.24 12.99
N LYS A 130 -0.59 13.80 13.03
CA LYS A 130 -1.66 14.16 12.12
C LYS A 130 -2.94 14.47 12.91
N ARG A 131 -3.90 15.13 12.27
CA ARG A 131 -5.25 15.26 12.83
C ARG A 131 -6.03 13.94 12.70
N GLU A 132 -5.81 13.24 11.58
CA GLU A 132 -6.42 11.97 11.23
C GLU A 132 -5.35 11.00 10.72
N ILE A 133 -5.44 9.71 11.08
CA ILE A 133 -4.52 8.67 10.57
C ILE A 133 -4.79 8.30 9.11
N VAL A 134 -6.01 8.56 8.62
CA VAL A 134 -6.39 8.62 7.21
C VAL A 134 -7.37 9.77 7.03
N THR A 135 -7.05 10.72 6.15
CA THR A 135 -7.77 11.98 6.12
C THR A 135 -9.02 11.90 5.25
N MET A 136 -10.18 12.01 5.88
CA MET A 136 -11.49 12.11 5.24
C MET A 136 -12.09 13.53 5.38
N GLY A 137 -11.71 14.24 6.45
CA GLY A 137 -12.19 15.59 6.71
C GLY A 137 -13.59 15.63 7.33
N GLN A 138 -14.03 14.52 7.94
CA GLN A 138 -15.32 14.41 8.62
C GLN A 138 -15.08 14.22 10.12
N PRO A 139 -15.33 15.25 10.95
CA PRO A 139 -14.94 15.23 12.38
C PRO A 139 -15.70 14.22 13.23
N ASP A 140 -16.95 13.89 12.85
CA ASP A 140 -17.82 13.02 13.61
C ASP A 140 -17.67 11.54 13.27
N VAL A 141 -16.79 11.21 12.31
CA VAL A 141 -16.50 9.83 11.92
C VAL A 141 -15.71 9.11 13.02
N ASN A 142 -16.31 8.06 13.58
CA ASN A 142 -15.71 7.26 14.64
C ASN A 142 -15.82 5.75 14.34
N PRO A 143 -14.85 5.15 13.64
CA PRO A 143 -14.85 3.73 13.31
C PRO A 143 -14.89 2.80 14.53
N ARG A 144 -14.49 3.28 15.71
CA ARG A 144 -14.54 2.50 16.96
C ARG A 144 -15.96 2.30 17.48
N ALA A 145 -16.88 3.19 17.13
CA ALA A 145 -18.28 3.10 17.57
C ALA A 145 -19.08 2.14 16.67
N GLN A 146 -18.91 2.28 15.35
CA GLN A 146 -19.60 1.48 14.35
C GLN A 146 -18.84 1.52 13.02
N VAL A 147 -18.85 0.40 12.29
CA VAL A 147 -18.40 0.30 10.90
C VAL A 147 -19.38 -0.56 10.11
N GLY A 148 -19.29 -0.56 8.79
CA GLY A 148 -20.03 -1.49 7.95
C GLY A 148 -19.65 -2.94 8.19
N HIS A 149 -20.38 -3.85 7.59
CA HIS A 149 -20.13 -5.28 7.72
C HIS A 149 -18.80 -5.67 7.04
N TYR A 150 -17.92 -6.34 7.79
CA TYR A 150 -16.72 -6.93 7.23
C TYR A 150 -17.07 -8.15 6.40
N VAL A 151 -16.50 -8.23 5.19
CA VAL A 151 -16.61 -9.40 4.32
C VAL A 151 -15.21 -9.98 4.11
N ASP A 152 -15.04 -11.24 4.43
CA ASP A 152 -13.77 -11.94 4.25
C ASP A 152 -13.42 -12.05 2.74
N PRO A 153 -12.13 -12.09 2.38
CA PRO A 153 -11.70 -12.17 0.96
C PRO A 153 -12.35 -13.31 0.17
N GLU A 154 -12.55 -14.46 0.80
CA GLU A 154 -13.16 -15.65 0.19
C GLU A 154 -14.65 -15.48 -0.16
N ASP A 155 -15.38 -14.64 0.57
CA ASP A 155 -16.80 -14.34 0.34
C ASP A 155 -17.01 -13.08 -0.53
N TRP A 156 -15.93 -12.33 -0.80
CA TRP A 156 -16.01 -11.03 -1.46
C TRP A 156 -16.54 -11.13 -2.88
N ASN A 157 -16.09 -12.12 -3.66
CA ASN A 157 -16.52 -12.29 -5.04
C ASN A 157 -18.03 -12.56 -5.15
N ASP A 158 -18.58 -13.36 -4.24
CA ASP A 158 -20.01 -13.67 -4.20
C ASP A 158 -20.84 -12.41 -3.91
N LEU A 159 -20.38 -11.58 -2.96
CA LEU A 159 -21.05 -10.32 -2.67
C LEU A 159 -21.04 -9.37 -3.87
N ILE A 160 -19.87 -9.11 -4.47
CA ILE A 160 -19.73 -8.10 -5.54
C ILE A 160 -20.34 -8.53 -6.88
N SER A 161 -20.57 -9.82 -7.08
CA SER A 161 -21.26 -10.35 -8.28
C SER A 161 -22.80 -10.18 -8.21
N SER A 162 -23.35 -9.83 -7.06
CA SER A 162 -24.79 -9.67 -6.88
C SER A 162 -25.28 -8.38 -7.56
N PRO A 163 -26.37 -8.44 -8.36
CA PRO A 163 -26.81 -7.30 -9.19
C PRO A 163 -27.39 -6.14 -8.37
N ASP A 164 -27.76 -6.38 -7.12
CA ASP A 164 -28.25 -5.37 -6.17
C ASP A 164 -27.13 -4.71 -5.37
N VAL A 165 -25.86 -5.09 -5.57
CA VAL A 165 -24.69 -4.52 -4.92
C VAL A 165 -24.03 -3.47 -5.79
N ALA A 166 -23.78 -2.30 -5.23
CA ALA A 166 -22.91 -1.28 -5.84
C ALA A 166 -21.53 -1.37 -5.20
N VAL A 167 -20.52 -1.69 -6.00
CA VAL A 167 -19.13 -1.84 -5.56
C VAL A 167 -18.40 -0.54 -5.77
N ILE A 168 -17.83 0.06 -4.74
CA ILE A 168 -17.17 1.37 -4.80
C ILE A 168 -15.72 1.25 -4.37
N ASP A 169 -14.80 1.67 -5.24
CA ASP A 169 -13.38 1.79 -4.93
C ASP A 169 -13.13 3.13 -4.21
N THR A 170 -12.76 3.10 -2.93
CA THR A 170 -12.54 4.32 -2.14
C THR A 170 -11.10 4.86 -2.24
N ARG A 171 -10.34 4.37 -3.20
CA ARG A 171 -8.98 4.82 -3.47
C ARG A 171 -8.96 6.08 -4.35
N ASN A 172 -7.77 6.64 -4.50
CA ASN A 172 -7.57 7.76 -5.41
C ASN A 172 -7.50 7.26 -6.87
N ASP A 173 -7.84 8.12 -7.82
CA ASP A 173 -7.85 7.87 -9.26
C ASP A 173 -6.58 7.17 -9.78
N TYR A 174 -5.39 7.64 -9.37
CA TYR A 174 -4.11 7.05 -9.79
C TYR A 174 -3.85 5.65 -9.24
N GLU A 175 -4.47 5.27 -8.12
CA GLU A 175 -4.42 3.91 -7.58
C GLU A 175 -5.33 2.98 -8.38
N ILE A 176 -6.54 3.47 -8.74
CA ILE A 176 -7.55 2.75 -9.51
C ILE A 176 -7.06 2.50 -10.94
N ALA A 177 -6.36 3.46 -11.53
CA ALA A 177 -5.85 3.39 -12.90
C ALA A 177 -4.93 2.19 -13.18
N ILE A 178 -4.31 1.59 -12.16
CA ILE A 178 -3.44 0.42 -12.34
C ILE A 178 -4.07 -0.90 -11.91
N GLY A 179 -5.27 -0.87 -11.35
CA GLY A 179 -6.03 -2.07 -11.03
C GLY A 179 -7.19 -1.80 -10.10
N THR A 180 -8.27 -2.56 -10.29
CA THR A 180 -9.49 -2.51 -9.49
C THR A 180 -10.27 -3.82 -9.62
N PHE A 181 -11.36 -4.01 -8.86
CA PHE A 181 -12.26 -5.12 -9.07
C PHE A 181 -13.15 -4.90 -10.30
N GLU A 182 -13.46 -5.97 -11.01
CA GLU A 182 -14.36 -5.93 -12.15
C GLU A 182 -15.72 -5.33 -11.76
N GLY A 183 -16.20 -4.35 -12.54
CA GLY A 183 -17.47 -3.67 -12.29
C GLY A 183 -17.47 -2.66 -11.14
N ALA A 184 -16.34 -2.43 -10.48
CA ALA A 184 -16.24 -1.43 -9.43
C ALA A 184 -16.38 0.00 -9.99
N ILE A 185 -17.08 0.82 -9.21
CA ILE A 185 -17.28 2.24 -9.50
C ILE A 185 -16.07 3.02 -9.06
N ASP A 186 -15.47 3.76 -9.99
CA ASP A 186 -14.42 4.74 -9.74
C ASP A 186 -15.06 6.10 -9.43
N PRO A 187 -14.89 6.64 -8.21
CA PRO A 187 -15.32 7.99 -7.86
C PRO A 187 -14.55 9.11 -8.57
N GLN A 188 -13.44 8.80 -9.23
CA GLN A 188 -12.54 9.75 -9.88
C GLN A 188 -12.06 10.86 -8.93
N THR A 189 -11.80 10.49 -7.69
CA THR A 189 -11.32 11.41 -6.66
C THR A 189 -9.79 11.43 -6.62
N ALA A 190 -9.20 12.61 -6.61
CA ALA A 190 -7.75 12.80 -6.47
C ALA A 190 -7.29 12.53 -5.03
N SER A 191 -8.19 12.58 -4.07
CA SER A 191 -7.93 12.29 -2.67
C SER A 191 -9.17 11.76 -1.95
N PHE A 192 -8.96 10.95 -0.91
CA PHE A 192 -10.03 10.39 -0.08
C PHE A 192 -10.92 11.46 0.60
N ARG A 193 -10.42 12.70 0.73
CA ARG A 193 -11.22 13.83 1.24
C ARG A 193 -12.39 14.21 0.36
N GLU A 194 -12.32 13.87 -0.92
CA GLU A 194 -13.36 14.21 -1.90
C GLU A 194 -14.50 13.19 -1.90
N PHE A 195 -14.31 12.01 -1.29
CA PHE A 195 -15.29 10.95 -1.23
C PHE A 195 -16.66 11.39 -0.66
N PRO A 196 -16.74 12.16 0.45
CA PRO A 196 -18.03 12.64 0.96
C PRO A 196 -18.78 13.50 -0.05
N ALA A 197 -18.11 14.43 -0.71
CA ALA A 197 -18.74 15.30 -1.71
C ALA A 197 -19.19 14.51 -2.95
N TRP A 198 -18.36 13.53 -3.39
CA TRP A 198 -18.74 12.63 -4.47
C TRP A 198 -19.99 11.81 -4.12
N TRP A 199 -20.05 11.25 -2.91
CA TRP A 199 -21.21 10.49 -2.44
C TRP A 199 -22.47 11.35 -2.46
N GLU A 200 -22.43 12.53 -1.88
CA GLU A 200 -23.58 13.46 -1.86
C GLU A 200 -24.11 13.77 -3.27
N ALA A 201 -23.22 13.93 -4.23
CA ALA A 201 -23.60 14.19 -5.63
C ALA A 201 -24.13 12.96 -6.38
N ASN A 202 -23.90 11.74 -5.87
CA ASN A 202 -24.22 10.50 -6.59
C ASN A 202 -25.14 9.55 -5.84
N LYS A 203 -25.48 9.78 -4.57
CA LYS A 203 -26.19 8.85 -3.69
C LYS A 203 -27.53 8.37 -4.24
N GLU A 204 -28.24 9.20 -5.02
CA GLU A 204 -29.52 8.84 -5.65
C GLU A 204 -29.38 7.66 -6.63
N ARG A 205 -28.20 7.45 -7.21
CA ARG A 205 -27.91 6.31 -8.10
C ARG A 205 -27.89 4.98 -7.36
N PHE A 206 -27.73 5.03 -6.06
CA PHE A 206 -27.59 3.87 -5.18
C PHE A 206 -28.83 3.58 -4.34
N HIS A 207 -29.92 4.26 -4.63
CA HIS A 207 -31.19 3.97 -3.98
C HIS A 207 -31.55 2.50 -4.14
N ASN A 208 -31.89 1.81 -3.06
CA ASN A 208 -32.17 0.37 -3.00
C ASN A 208 -30.99 -0.55 -3.38
N LYS A 209 -29.74 -0.08 -3.30
CA LYS A 209 -28.55 -0.90 -3.47
C LYS A 209 -27.88 -1.15 -2.14
N ARG A 210 -27.37 -2.36 -1.95
CA ARG A 210 -26.35 -2.64 -0.93
C ARG A 210 -25.02 -2.03 -1.40
N ILE A 211 -24.26 -1.44 -0.50
CA ILE A 211 -23.01 -0.75 -0.81
C ILE A 211 -21.83 -1.59 -0.33
N ALA A 212 -20.99 -2.03 -1.26
CA ALA A 212 -19.75 -2.73 -0.94
C ALA A 212 -18.54 -1.84 -1.26
N MET A 213 -17.66 -1.62 -0.29
CA MET A 213 -16.50 -0.75 -0.45
C MET A 213 -15.19 -1.46 -0.19
N PHE A 214 -14.15 -1.05 -0.88
CA PHE A 214 -12.81 -1.56 -0.67
C PHE A 214 -11.75 -0.47 -0.82
N CYS A 215 -10.57 -0.72 -0.23
CA CYS A 215 -9.36 0.08 -0.44
C CYS A 215 -8.13 -0.81 -0.28
N THR A 216 -6.94 -0.24 -0.40
CA THR A 216 -5.67 -0.98 -0.33
C THR A 216 -5.54 -1.87 0.91
N GLY A 217 -5.77 -1.33 2.11
CA GLY A 217 -5.55 -2.05 3.37
C GLY A 217 -6.75 -2.15 4.31
N GLY A 218 -7.90 -1.51 3.97
CA GLY A 218 -9.12 -1.49 4.78
C GLY A 218 -9.38 -0.17 5.52
N ILE A 219 -8.38 0.61 5.85
CA ILE A 219 -8.50 1.79 6.73
C ILE A 219 -9.47 2.87 6.22
N ARG A 220 -9.47 3.16 4.90
CA ARG A 220 -10.41 4.14 4.31
C ARG A 220 -11.84 3.66 4.43
N CYS A 221 -12.05 2.36 4.25
CA CYS A 221 -13.37 1.75 4.31
C CYS A 221 -13.98 1.82 5.71
N GLU A 222 -13.19 1.64 6.75
CA GLU A 222 -13.72 1.80 8.10
C GLU A 222 -14.29 3.21 8.35
N LYS A 223 -13.62 4.24 7.84
CA LYS A 223 -14.15 5.62 7.91
C LYS A 223 -15.34 5.83 6.98
N SER A 224 -15.25 5.42 5.72
CA SER A 224 -16.33 5.66 4.76
C SER A 224 -17.59 4.87 5.08
N THR A 225 -17.47 3.64 5.58
CA THR A 225 -18.66 2.86 5.99
C THR A 225 -19.31 3.45 7.25
N ASN A 226 -18.52 3.86 8.27
CA ASN A 226 -19.06 4.56 9.42
C ASN A 226 -19.83 5.81 8.98
N TRP A 227 -19.25 6.60 8.10
CA TRP A 227 -19.88 7.83 7.61
C TRP A 227 -21.16 7.55 6.82
N LEU A 228 -21.21 6.53 5.94
CA LEU A 228 -22.40 6.14 5.21
C LEU A 228 -23.54 5.69 6.15
N LEU A 229 -23.22 4.91 7.18
CA LEU A 229 -24.19 4.52 8.21
C LEU A 229 -24.80 5.74 8.91
N GLN A 230 -23.97 6.78 9.20
CA GLN A 230 -24.47 8.05 9.74
C GLN A 230 -25.35 8.83 8.75
N GLN A 231 -25.20 8.62 7.44
CA GLN A 231 -26.07 9.19 6.41
C GLN A 231 -27.35 8.38 6.18
N GLY A 232 -27.58 7.31 6.96
CA GLY A 232 -28.79 6.49 6.88
C GLY A 232 -28.73 5.36 5.84
N VAL A 233 -27.55 5.03 5.31
CA VAL A 233 -27.36 3.85 4.45
C VAL A 233 -27.27 2.62 5.36
N GLU A 234 -28.21 1.67 5.25
CA GLU A 234 -28.31 0.54 6.17
C GLU A 234 -27.36 -0.62 5.81
N ASP A 235 -27.34 -1.02 4.54
CA ASP A 235 -26.59 -2.19 4.05
C ASP A 235 -25.23 -1.78 3.47
N VAL A 236 -24.25 -1.60 4.35
CA VAL A 236 -22.89 -1.19 4.00
C VAL A 236 -21.89 -2.25 4.37
N PHE A 237 -21.13 -2.70 3.38
CA PHE A 237 -20.13 -3.76 3.48
C PHE A 237 -18.75 -3.25 3.11
N HIS A 238 -17.69 -3.87 3.64
CA HIS A 238 -16.35 -3.61 3.19
C HIS A 238 -15.43 -4.83 3.26
N LEU A 239 -14.47 -4.87 2.31
CA LEU A 239 -13.49 -5.94 2.21
C LEU A 239 -12.56 -5.93 3.42
N LYS A 240 -12.63 -6.97 4.23
CA LYS A 240 -11.79 -7.15 5.42
C LYS A 240 -10.32 -7.27 5.03
N GLY A 241 -9.51 -6.39 5.60
CA GLY A 241 -8.09 -6.32 5.27
C GLY A 241 -7.77 -5.71 3.92
N GLY A 242 -8.78 -5.31 3.13
CA GLY A 242 -8.63 -4.65 1.84
C GLY A 242 -8.01 -5.52 0.75
N ILE A 243 -7.65 -4.87 -0.36
CA ILE A 243 -7.08 -5.53 -1.55
C ILE A 243 -5.85 -6.36 -1.20
N LEU A 244 -4.99 -5.89 -0.31
CA LEU A 244 -3.78 -6.64 0.05
C LEU A 244 -4.10 -8.00 0.66
N LYS A 245 -5.14 -8.09 1.51
CA LYS A 245 -5.57 -9.37 2.08
C LYS A 245 -6.21 -10.26 1.03
N TYR A 246 -7.02 -9.68 0.14
CA TYR A 246 -7.62 -10.40 -0.97
C TYR A 246 -6.57 -11.00 -1.91
N LEU A 247 -5.55 -10.23 -2.30
CA LEU A 247 -4.46 -10.69 -3.16
C LEU A 247 -3.54 -11.73 -2.49
N GLU A 248 -3.52 -11.78 -1.16
CA GLU A 248 -2.80 -12.80 -0.39
C GLU A 248 -3.59 -14.11 -0.33
N ASP A 249 -4.91 -14.05 -0.08
CA ASP A 249 -5.74 -15.21 0.25
C ASP A 249 -6.42 -15.84 -0.97
N VAL A 250 -6.88 -15.02 -1.93
CA VAL A 250 -7.65 -15.49 -3.09
C VAL A 250 -6.70 -15.87 -4.24
N PRO A 251 -6.76 -17.13 -4.71
CA PRO A 251 -5.95 -17.56 -5.84
C PRO A 251 -6.24 -16.74 -7.11
N ARG A 252 -5.23 -16.52 -7.94
CA ARG A 252 -5.38 -15.74 -9.18
C ARG A 252 -6.45 -16.30 -10.14
N THR A 253 -6.67 -17.61 -10.11
CA THR A 253 -7.69 -18.28 -10.93
C THR A 253 -9.12 -17.93 -10.55
N ASP A 254 -9.33 -17.56 -9.29
CA ASP A 254 -10.65 -17.30 -8.70
C ASP A 254 -10.88 -15.81 -8.45
N SER A 255 -9.91 -14.99 -8.86
CA SER A 255 -9.87 -13.57 -8.54
C SER A 255 -10.70 -12.74 -9.52
N SER A 256 -11.53 -11.85 -8.98
CA SER A 256 -12.21 -10.76 -9.71
C SER A 256 -11.35 -9.49 -9.81
N TRP A 257 -10.15 -9.49 -9.22
CA TRP A 257 -9.21 -8.37 -9.28
C TRP A 257 -8.53 -8.29 -10.64
N GLN A 258 -8.49 -7.08 -11.22
CA GLN A 258 -7.83 -6.79 -12.48
C GLN A 258 -6.66 -5.82 -12.25
N GLY A 259 -5.50 -6.13 -12.83
CA GLY A 259 -4.30 -5.29 -12.72
C GLY A 259 -3.52 -5.49 -11.43
N GLU A 260 -2.88 -4.41 -10.96
CA GLU A 260 -1.99 -4.38 -9.80
C GLU A 260 -2.56 -3.48 -8.69
N CYS A 261 -2.23 -3.77 -7.44
CA CYS A 261 -2.58 -2.91 -6.32
C CYS A 261 -1.45 -1.91 -6.04
N PHE A 262 -1.76 -0.60 -6.09
CA PHE A 262 -0.81 0.43 -5.72
C PHE A 262 -0.42 0.34 -4.24
N VAL A 263 0.88 0.45 -3.96
CA VAL A 263 1.44 0.52 -2.61
C VAL A 263 2.31 1.76 -2.43
N PHE A 264 2.33 2.31 -1.21
CA PHE A 264 2.96 3.62 -0.92
C PHE A 264 4.45 3.52 -0.58
N ASP A 265 5.16 2.60 -1.23
CA ASP A 265 6.60 2.40 -1.09
C ASP A 265 7.30 2.29 -2.46
N ARG A 266 8.60 1.99 -2.48
CA ARG A 266 9.36 1.92 -3.74
C ARG A 266 8.97 0.78 -4.67
N ARG A 267 8.24 -0.22 -4.21
CA ARG A 267 7.69 -1.29 -5.06
C ARG A 267 6.61 -0.77 -5.99
N VAL A 268 5.95 0.34 -5.63
CA VAL A 268 4.89 1.03 -6.38
C VAL A 268 3.62 0.19 -6.54
N SER A 269 3.72 -1.07 -6.91
CA SER A 269 2.57 -1.97 -7.06
C SER A 269 2.88 -3.40 -6.62
N VAL A 270 1.84 -4.13 -6.24
CA VAL A 270 1.90 -5.56 -5.93
C VAL A 270 0.72 -6.29 -6.59
N GLY A 271 0.96 -7.54 -7.00
CA GLY A 271 -0.05 -8.45 -7.52
C GLY A 271 -0.38 -9.57 -6.54
N HIS A 272 -1.00 -10.65 -7.04
CA HIS A 272 -1.34 -11.84 -6.24
C HIS A 272 -0.11 -12.43 -5.54
N GLY A 273 -0.34 -12.91 -4.32
CA GLY A 273 0.71 -13.35 -3.41
C GLY A 273 1.61 -12.20 -2.94
N LEU A 274 1.16 -10.96 -3.07
CA LEU A 274 1.87 -9.72 -2.74
C LEU A 274 3.24 -9.59 -3.44
N CYS A 275 3.37 -10.24 -4.61
CA CYS A 275 4.57 -10.14 -5.44
C CYS A 275 4.70 -8.74 -6.02
N GLU A 276 5.94 -8.23 -6.10
CA GLU A 276 6.23 -6.91 -6.65
C GLU A 276 5.79 -6.83 -8.12
N GLY A 277 5.04 -5.77 -8.45
CA GLY A 277 4.53 -5.50 -9.79
C GLY A 277 5.53 -4.75 -10.66
N PRO A 278 5.19 -4.50 -11.94
CA PRO A 278 6.09 -3.88 -12.91
C PRO A 278 6.11 -2.36 -12.83
N HIS A 279 5.19 -1.73 -12.13
CA HIS A 279 5.03 -0.28 -12.14
C HIS A 279 6.20 0.45 -11.49
N LEU A 280 6.49 1.61 -12.05
CA LEU A 280 7.49 2.55 -11.56
C LEU A 280 6.79 3.84 -11.13
N LEU A 281 7.46 4.63 -10.29
CA LEU A 281 6.90 5.90 -9.84
C LEU A 281 7.45 7.07 -10.67
N CYS A 282 6.58 7.90 -11.21
CA CYS A 282 7.00 9.21 -11.72
C CYS A 282 7.49 10.08 -10.56
N HIS A 283 8.78 10.48 -10.56
CA HIS A 283 9.35 11.27 -9.47
C HIS A 283 8.92 12.75 -9.46
N ALA A 284 8.14 13.20 -10.46
CA ALA A 284 7.50 14.51 -10.48
C ALA A 284 6.11 14.47 -9.83
N CYS A 285 5.15 13.81 -10.47
CA CYS A 285 3.74 13.79 -10.02
C CYS A 285 3.39 12.66 -9.05
N ARG A 286 4.26 11.68 -8.88
CA ARG A 286 4.06 10.49 -8.00
C ARG A 286 2.98 9.52 -8.48
N ARG A 287 2.48 9.64 -9.70
CA ARG A 287 1.61 8.65 -10.32
C ARG A 287 2.42 7.44 -10.82
N PRO A 288 1.84 6.22 -10.81
CA PRO A 288 2.48 5.03 -11.37
C PRO A 288 2.62 5.15 -12.89
N ILE A 289 3.68 4.57 -13.43
CA ILE A 289 3.97 4.48 -14.86
C ILE A 289 4.50 3.09 -15.18
N MET A 290 4.32 2.62 -16.40
CA MET A 290 4.93 1.38 -16.88
C MET A 290 6.39 1.62 -17.31
N PRO A 291 7.25 0.59 -17.29
CA PRO A 291 8.63 0.71 -17.80
C PRO A 291 8.72 1.32 -19.20
N ASN A 292 7.84 0.92 -20.11
CA ASN A 292 7.80 1.41 -21.49
C ASN A 292 7.41 2.89 -21.60
N ASP A 293 6.75 3.46 -20.60
CA ASP A 293 6.45 4.90 -20.58
C ASP A 293 7.69 5.77 -20.51
N ARG A 294 8.83 5.20 -20.12
CA ARG A 294 10.12 5.90 -20.13
C ARG A 294 10.68 6.14 -21.53
N GLU A 295 10.20 5.42 -22.54
CA GLU A 295 10.59 5.55 -23.95
C GLU A 295 9.77 6.63 -24.67
N ARG A 296 8.72 7.16 -24.03
CA ARG A 296 7.85 8.17 -24.59
C ARG A 296 8.58 9.53 -24.72
N PRO A 297 8.29 10.31 -25.77
CA PRO A 297 8.92 11.61 -25.98
C PRO A 297 8.57 12.67 -24.93
N ASP A 298 7.45 12.47 -24.21
CA ASP A 298 6.98 13.34 -23.12
C ASP A 298 7.55 12.93 -21.73
N TYR A 299 8.37 11.87 -21.68
CA TYR A 299 9.04 11.44 -20.45
C TYR A 299 10.41 12.12 -20.30
N GLU A 300 10.57 12.79 -19.18
CA GLU A 300 11.88 13.28 -18.71
C GLU A 300 12.08 12.81 -17.26
N HIS A 301 13.15 12.02 -17.04
CA HIS A 301 13.39 11.39 -15.73
C HIS A 301 13.39 12.40 -14.57
N GLY A 302 12.46 12.20 -13.64
CA GLY A 302 12.29 13.04 -12.46
C GLY A 302 11.69 14.42 -12.72
N VAL A 303 11.26 14.71 -13.94
CA VAL A 303 10.71 16.00 -14.37
C VAL A 303 9.28 15.88 -14.91
N SER A 304 9.02 14.92 -15.79
CA SER A 304 7.69 14.72 -16.37
C SER A 304 7.42 13.28 -16.79
N CYS A 305 6.16 12.91 -16.92
CA CYS A 305 5.66 11.74 -17.61
C CYS A 305 4.39 12.13 -18.37
N HIS A 306 3.82 11.19 -19.14
CA HIS A 306 2.61 11.41 -19.92
C HIS A 306 1.41 11.93 -19.09
N HIS A 307 1.33 11.61 -17.79
CA HIS A 307 0.28 12.13 -16.92
C HIS A 307 0.47 13.61 -16.58
N CYS A 308 1.71 14.08 -16.39
CA CYS A 308 1.96 15.40 -15.81
C CYS A 308 2.69 16.39 -16.71
N VAL A 309 3.05 15.99 -17.93
CA VAL A 309 3.78 16.86 -18.87
C VAL A 309 3.04 18.15 -19.16
N ASN A 310 1.71 18.13 -19.21
CA ASN A 310 0.85 19.30 -19.45
C ASN A 310 0.28 19.92 -18.16
N GLU A 311 0.42 19.24 -17.00
CA GLU A 311 -0.07 19.73 -15.70
C GLU A 311 0.99 20.55 -14.95
N THR A 312 2.28 20.33 -15.27
CA THR A 312 3.41 20.92 -14.56
C THR A 312 3.88 22.18 -15.29
N SER A 313 3.99 23.29 -14.57
CA SER A 313 4.50 24.55 -15.13
C SER A 313 5.96 24.45 -15.56
N ASP A 314 6.40 25.31 -16.49
CA ASP A 314 7.80 25.36 -16.92
C ASP A 314 8.75 25.72 -15.77
N ALA A 315 8.30 26.55 -14.83
CA ALA A 315 9.04 26.89 -13.62
C ALA A 315 9.23 25.66 -12.71
N ASP A 316 8.21 24.82 -12.56
CA ASP A 316 8.31 23.57 -11.81
C ASP A 316 9.22 22.56 -12.52
N LYS A 317 9.10 22.43 -13.84
CA LYS A 317 10.00 21.58 -14.63
C LYS A 317 11.45 22.01 -14.50
N ALA A 318 11.73 23.33 -14.54
CA ALA A 318 13.08 23.85 -14.32
C ALA A 318 13.61 23.50 -12.92
N ARG A 319 12.79 23.65 -11.88
CA ARG A 319 13.12 23.27 -10.51
C ARG A 319 13.38 21.76 -10.38
N PHE A 320 12.60 20.93 -11.06
CA PHE A 320 12.79 19.49 -11.06
C PHE A 320 14.08 19.07 -11.80
N ARG A 321 14.42 19.72 -12.91
CA ARG A 321 15.71 19.54 -13.61
C ARG A 321 16.89 19.90 -12.73
N GLU A 322 16.82 21.01 -12.01
CA GLU A 322 17.88 21.40 -11.06
C GLU A 322 18.04 20.35 -9.95
N ARG A 323 16.94 19.85 -9.38
CA ARG A 323 16.98 18.75 -8.41
C ARG A 323 17.66 17.49 -8.99
N GLN A 324 17.33 17.08 -10.23
CA GLN A 324 17.96 15.94 -10.87
C GLN A 324 19.45 16.15 -11.15
N LYS A 325 19.83 17.38 -11.51
CA LYS A 325 21.23 17.75 -11.65
C LYS A 325 21.98 17.61 -10.34
N GLN A 326 21.44 18.09 -9.22
CA GLN A 326 22.06 17.98 -7.90
C GLN A 326 22.19 16.51 -7.45
N ILE A 327 21.16 15.68 -7.72
CA ILE A 327 21.22 14.21 -7.45
C ILE A 327 22.37 13.57 -8.23
N ARG A 328 22.52 13.89 -9.52
CA ARG A 328 23.60 13.37 -10.37
C ARG A 328 24.97 13.82 -9.86
N LEU A 329 25.15 15.12 -9.58
CA LEU A 329 26.42 15.66 -9.07
C LEU A 329 26.82 15.03 -7.72
N ALA A 330 25.88 14.78 -6.83
CA ALA A 330 26.13 14.09 -5.57
C ALA A 330 26.58 12.65 -5.81
N ARG A 331 25.92 11.92 -6.75
CA ARG A 331 26.31 10.56 -7.14
C ARG A 331 27.74 10.52 -7.73
N ASP A 332 28.05 11.45 -8.62
CA ASP A 332 29.37 11.54 -9.26
C ASP A 332 30.50 11.80 -8.24
N ARG A 333 30.20 12.46 -7.12
CA ARG A 333 31.10 12.68 -5.98
C ARG A 333 31.11 11.55 -4.96
N GLY A 334 30.31 10.48 -5.17
CA GLY A 334 30.12 9.43 -4.18
C GLY A 334 29.34 9.89 -2.93
N GLU A 335 28.68 11.05 -3.01
CA GLU A 335 27.86 11.63 -1.93
C GLU A 335 26.40 11.23 -2.08
N ARG A 336 25.65 11.27 -0.99
CA ARG A 336 24.22 11.04 -1.00
C ARG A 336 23.47 12.37 -1.01
N HIS A 337 22.73 12.62 -2.08
CA HIS A 337 21.90 13.82 -2.18
C HIS A 337 20.65 13.74 -1.29
N LEU A 338 20.08 12.54 -1.13
CA LEU A 338 18.95 12.31 -0.24
C LEU A 338 19.44 11.75 1.10
N HIS A 339 19.01 12.39 2.19
CA HIS A 339 19.31 11.88 3.52
C HIS A 339 18.67 10.51 3.72
N MET A 340 19.48 9.50 3.96
CA MET A 340 19.06 8.13 4.27
C MET A 340 19.53 7.80 5.70
N ASP A 341 18.62 7.24 6.51
CA ASP A 341 18.95 6.92 7.91
C ASP A 341 19.98 5.79 7.99
N PHE A 342 20.00 4.89 7.00
CA PHE A 342 20.94 3.74 6.95
C PHE A 342 21.60 3.59 5.57
N PRO A 343 22.84 3.06 5.50
CA PRO A 343 23.49 2.73 4.24
C PRO A 343 22.70 1.68 3.43
N GLU A 344 22.81 1.73 2.09
CA GLU A 344 22.33 0.65 1.24
C GLU A 344 23.18 -0.60 1.49
N GLY A 345 22.53 -1.78 1.62
CA GLY A 345 23.25 -3.06 1.74
C GLY A 345 23.54 -3.55 3.16
N LEU A 346 22.83 -3.05 4.16
CA LEU A 346 22.88 -3.62 5.53
C LEU A 346 21.56 -4.24 5.91
#